data_a09529e3a92fdba9a14ea00cfa0d2dfb
#
_entry.id   a09529e3a92fdba9a14ea00cfa0d2dfb
#
_cell.length_a   1.000
_cell.length_b   1.000
_cell.length_c   1.000
_cell.angle_alpha   90.00
_cell.angle_beta   90.00
_cell.angle_gamma   90.00
#
_symmetry.space_group_name_H-M   'P 1'
#
loop_
_entity.id
_entity.type
_entity.pdbx_description
1 polymer ?
#
loop_
_entity_poly.entity_id
_entity_poly.type
_entity_poly.pdbx_seq_one_letter_code
_entity_poly.pdbx_strand_id
1 'polypeptide(L)'
;MKIRTWRAAGVLAAAALHIAHSAAAQPVSPAPGDTLAVELYARPADRAELLRAIAATQPARLAAWRAAGLVTGYRLLFARYADDGVWDALELLTFRDAEARARWTARERDAPGGLPQAVLAHASRMVTTPAQPIRHEAAAVAGSHPAYLVLPYAVLASTPDYLRYLDTYTLPQFRGWIAEGVLGGYEVEFADYPAGRAWQALILLRYRDDAALAVREPTTAKVRAQLAADPAWKAMSESKQQVRTEKAAAVADVIAEAGG
;
A
#
# COMPACT_ATOMS: atom_id res chain seq x y z
N MET A 1 -15.50 26.44 84.39
CA MET A 1 -15.82 25.23 83.62
C MET A 1 -15.93 25.64 82.17
N LYS A 2 -14.85 25.44 81.37
CA LYS A 2 -14.78 25.86 79.99
C LYS A 2 -14.68 24.60 79.10
N ILE A 3 -15.73 24.39 78.31
CA ILE A 3 -15.81 23.27 77.35
C ILE A 3 -15.17 23.70 76.06
N ARG A 4 -14.12 22.99 75.59
CA ARG A 4 -13.46 23.16 74.30
C ARG A 4 -14.11 22.20 73.27
N THR A 5 -14.76 22.75 72.28
CA THR A 5 -15.25 22.00 71.09
C THR A 5 -14.16 21.82 70.11
N TRP A 6 -13.83 20.57 69.72
CA TRP A 6 -12.96 20.22 68.64
C TRP A 6 -13.78 20.13 67.33
N ARG A 7 -13.37 20.89 66.33
CA ARG A 7 -13.87 20.73 64.95
C ARG A 7 -12.96 19.78 64.24
N ALA A 8 -13.46 18.65 63.79
CA ALA A 8 -12.79 17.76 62.85
C ALA A 8 -12.97 18.26 61.45
N ALA A 9 -11.84 18.55 60.73
CA ALA A 9 -11.83 18.86 59.33
C ALA A 9 -11.67 17.55 58.54
N GLY A 10 -12.72 17.14 57.84
CA GLY A 10 -12.69 16.01 56.93
C GLY A 10 -12.05 16.42 55.60
N VAL A 11 -10.94 15.79 55.26
CA VAL A 11 -10.32 15.90 53.93
C VAL A 11 -10.97 14.85 53.02
N LEU A 12 -11.78 15.29 52.07
CA LEU A 12 -12.30 14.48 50.98
C LEU A 12 -11.22 14.37 49.89
N ALA A 13 -10.55 13.22 49.79
CA ALA A 13 -9.69 12.89 48.68
C ALA A 13 -10.56 12.41 47.49
N ALA A 14 -10.69 13.23 46.46
CA ALA A 14 -11.32 12.82 45.22
C ALA A 14 -10.33 11.99 44.41
N ALA A 15 -10.54 10.69 44.34
CA ALA A 15 -9.82 9.79 43.42
C ALA A 15 -10.35 9.98 42.02
N ALA A 16 -9.56 10.65 41.16
CA ALA A 16 -9.85 10.73 39.73
C ALA A 16 -9.52 9.38 39.06
N LEU A 17 -10.56 8.63 38.74
CA LEU A 17 -10.45 7.39 37.97
C LEU A 17 -10.12 7.78 36.52
N HIS A 18 -8.86 7.64 36.09
CA HIS A 18 -8.47 7.74 34.71
C HIS A 18 -8.88 6.46 33.99
N ILE A 19 -10.04 6.47 33.32
CA ILE A 19 -10.43 5.42 32.38
C ILE A 19 -9.56 5.60 31.13
N ALA A 20 -8.48 4.82 31.05
CA ALA A 20 -7.73 4.67 29.80
C ALA A 20 -8.66 3.99 28.77
N HIS A 21 -9.19 4.76 27.84
CA HIS A 21 -9.86 4.21 26.67
C HIS A 21 -8.78 3.57 25.81
N SER A 22 -8.58 2.26 25.95
CA SER A 22 -7.93 1.46 24.92
C SER A 22 -8.81 1.53 23.68
N ALA A 23 -8.43 2.37 22.72
CA ALA A 23 -9.00 2.34 21.38
C ALA A 23 -8.68 0.94 20.81
N ALA A 24 -9.61 0.02 20.88
CA ALA A 24 -9.53 -1.25 20.20
C ALA A 24 -9.35 -0.93 18.70
N ALA A 25 -8.20 -1.29 18.14
CA ALA A 25 -7.95 -1.18 16.72
C ALA A 25 -9.08 -1.93 15.99
N GLN A 26 -9.87 -1.20 15.21
CA GLN A 26 -10.91 -1.83 14.40
C GLN A 26 -10.25 -2.80 13.44
N PRO A 27 -10.76 -4.01 13.26
CA PRO A 27 -10.24 -4.92 12.25
C PRO A 27 -10.36 -4.24 10.89
N VAL A 28 -9.23 -4.10 10.18
CA VAL A 28 -9.22 -3.59 8.82
C VAL A 28 -9.95 -4.63 7.96
N SER A 29 -11.11 -4.27 7.46
CA SER A 29 -11.83 -5.11 6.52
C SER A 29 -10.98 -5.30 5.26
N PRO A 30 -10.95 -6.50 4.63
CA PRO A 30 -10.35 -6.65 3.32
C PRO A 30 -11.02 -5.67 2.35
N ALA A 31 -10.22 -5.06 1.47
CA ALA A 31 -10.76 -4.19 0.44
C ALA A 31 -11.70 -5.00 -0.48
N PRO A 32 -12.89 -4.49 -0.80
CA PRO A 32 -13.73 -5.14 -1.78
C PRO A 32 -13.11 -4.99 -3.17
N GLY A 33 -13.05 -6.06 -3.93
CA GLY A 33 -12.61 -6.04 -5.31
C GLY A 33 -11.52 -7.05 -5.64
N ASP A 34 -11.21 -7.14 -6.91
CA ASP A 34 -10.09 -7.88 -7.47
C ASP A 34 -9.16 -6.91 -8.18
N THR A 35 -7.89 -7.22 -8.24
CA THR A 35 -6.87 -6.40 -8.88
C THR A 35 -6.19 -7.15 -10.01
N LEU A 36 -5.80 -6.41 -11.05
CA LEU A 36 -4.88 -6.86 -12.08
C LEU A 36 -3.69 -5.91 -12.09
N ALA A 37 -2.50 -6.42 -11.75
CA ALA A 37 -1.26 -5.69 -11.86
C ALA A 37 -0.63 -5.96 -13.23
N VAL A 38 -0.29 -4.91 -13.97
CA VAL A 38 0.40 -4.96 -15.26
C VAL A 38 1.73 -4.24 -15.11
N GLU A 39 2.81 -5.00 -15.17
CA GLU A 39 4.18 -4.51 -15.10
C GLU A 39 4.76 -4.43 -16.51
N LEU A 40 5.31 -3.29 -16.88
CA LEU A 40 5.98 -3.05 -18.15
C LEU A 40 7.47 -2.80 -17.91
N TYR A 41 8.29 -3.42 -18.74
CA TYR A 41 9.74 -3.27 -18.73
C TYR A 41 10.18 -2.78 -20.09
N ALA A 42 11.00 -1.74 -20.15
CA ALA A 42 11.57 -1.21 -21.37
C ALA A 42 13.07 -1.52 -21.44
N ARG A 43 13.63 -1.52 -22.62
CA ARG A 43 15.08 -1.35 -22.74
C ARG A 43 15.44 0.08 -22.31
N PRO A 44 16.61 0.33 -21.72
CA PRO A 44 17.00 1.68 -21.31
C PRO A 44 16.86 2.74 -22.42
N ALA A 45 17.14 2.38 -23.66
CA ALA A 45 17.00 3.27 -24.81
C ALA A 45 15.54 3.63 -25.16
N ASP A 46 14.59 2.75 -24.84
CA ASP A 46 13.16 2.91 -25.17
C ASP A 46 12.36 3.50 -24.00
N ARG A 47 12.95 3.61 -22.82
CA ARG A 47 12.27 3.99 -21.58
C ARG A 47 11.55 5.35 -21.67
N ALA A 48 12.20 6.34 -22.29
CA ALA A 48 11.61 7.67 -22.47
C ALA A 48 10.42 7.65 -23.44
N GLU A 49 10.47 6.81 -24.48
CA GLU A 49 9.38 6.63 -25.43
C GLU A 49 8.21 5.89 -24.79
N LEU A 50 8.50 4.86 -23.96
CA LEU A 50 7.47 4.17 -23.18
C LEU A 50 6.71 5.16 -22.30
N LEU A 51 7.41 6.01 -21.54
CA LEU A 51 6.77 7.03 -20.69
C LEU A 51 5.89 7.97 -21.51
N ARG A 52 6.39 8.48 -22.65
CA ARG A 52 5.63 9.39 -23.52
C ARG A 52 4.38 8.71 -24.09
N ALA A 53 4.50 7.48 -24.58
CA ALA A 53 3.38 6.73 -25.13
C ALA A 53 2.30 6.44 -24.06
N ILE A 54 2.72 6.05 -22.85
CA ILE A 54 1.83 5.84 -21.71
C ILE A 54 1.11 7.15 -21.35
N ALA A 55 1.84 8.23 -21.11
CA ALA A 55 1.28 9.51 -20.69
C ALA A 55 0.29 10.10 -21.70
N ALA A 56 0.57 9.89 -23.01
CA ALA A 56 -0.29 10.39 -24.07
C ALA A 56 -1.60 9.60 -24.25
N THR A 57 -1.63 8.32 -23.87
CA THR A 57 -2.74 7.45 -24.29
C THR A 57 -3.50 6.80 -23.13
N GLN A 58 -2.80 6.35 -22.09
CA GLN A 58 -3.37 5.50 -21.06
C GLN A 58 -4.29 6.22 -20.06
N PRO A 59 -3.99 7.46 -19.60
CA PRO A 59 -4.86 8.14 -18.64
C PRO A 59 -6.30 8.31 -19.13
N ALA A 60 -6.50 8.72 -20.38
CA ALA A 60 -7.83 8.88 -20.98
C ALA A 60 -8.58 7.55 -21.10
N ARG A 61 -7.87 6.46 -21.42
CA ARG A 61 -8.44 5.11 -21.52
C ARG A 61 -8.90 4.59 -20.14
N LEU A 62 -8.06 4.75 -19.13
CA LEU A 62 -8.37 4.38 -17.75
C LEU A 62 -9.58 5.14 -17.22
N ALA A 63 -9.63 6.45 -17.45
CA ALA A 63 -10.79 7.27 -17.09
C ALA A 63 -12.08 6.82 -17.79
N ALA A 64 -11.99 6.50 -19.09
CA ALA A 64 -13.11 5.97 -19.86
C ALA A 64 -13.59 4.60 -19.36
N TRP A 65 -12.67 3.70 -19.00
CA TRP A 65 -13.05 2.39 -18.44
C TRP A 65 -13.73 2.52 -17.07
N ARG A 66 -13.25 3.43 -16.24
CA ARG A 66 -13.88 3.72 -14.96
C ARG A 66 -15.27 4.31 -15.16
N ALA A 67 -15.42 5.28 -16.05
CA ALA A 67 -16.73 5.87 -16.38
C ALA A 67 -17.71 4.85 -16.94
N ALA A 68 -17.22 3.85 -17.69
CA ALA A 68 -18.04 2.74 -18.22
C ALA A 68 -18.28 1.62 -17.19
N GLY A 69 -17.75 1.73 -15.95
CA GLY A 69 -17.91 0.72 -14.91
C GLY A 69 -17.16 -0.60 -15.17
N LEU A 70 -16.18 -0.59 -16.08
CA LEU A 70 -15.32 -1.75 -16.35
C LEU A 70 -14.31 -1.98 -15.24
N VAL A 71 -13.82 -0.90 -14.65
CA VAL A 71 -12.96 -0.89 -13.45
C VAL A 71 -13.56 0.07 -12.43
N THR A 72 -13.32 -0.16 -11.16
CA THR A 72 -13.75 0.71 -10.06
C THR A 72 -12.67 1.73 -9.71
N GLY A 73 -11.41 1.36 -9.91
CA GLY A 73 -10.25 2.18 -9.66
C GLY A 73 -9.08 1.81 -10.55
N TYR A 74 -8.07 2.67 -10.56
CA TYR A 74 -6.80 2.41 -11.24
C TYR A 74 -5.67 3.23 -10.63
N ARG A 75 -4.44 2.72 -10.75
CA ARG A 75 -3.19 3.47 -10.57
C ARG A 75 -2.25 3.17 -11.71
N LEU A 76 -1.64 4.21 -12.23
CA LEU A 76 -0.63 4.14 -13.26
C LEU A 76 0.60 4.88 -12.76
N LEU A 77 1.64 4.11 -12.49
CA LEU A 77 2.89 4.57 -11.89
C LEU A 77 4.03 4.40 -12.89
N PHE A 78 5.05 5.27 -12.78
CA PHE A 78 6.29 5.13 -13.54
C PHE A 78 7.47 5.22 -12.57
N ALA A 79 8.37 4.23 -12.61
CA ALA A 79 9.53 4.18 -11.74
C ALA A 79 10.45 5.37 -12.00
N ARG A 80 10.98 6.00 -10.95
CA ARG A 80 11.91 7.14 -11.10
C ARG A 80 13.25 6.73 -11.66
N TYR A 81 13.70 5.56 -11.27
CA TYR A 81 15.04 5.06 -11.59
C TYR A 81 14.91 3.82 -12.48
N ALA A 82 15.79 3.74 -13.48
CA ALA A 82 15.93 2.54 -14.29
C ALA A 82 16.70 1.48 -13.48
N ASP A 83 16.16 0.27 -13.41
CA ASP A 83 16.74 -0.87 -12.69
C ASP A 83 16.32 -2.16 -13.42
N ASP A 84 17.27 -3.04 -13.74
CA ASP A 84 17.00 -4.29 -14.47
C ASP A 84 16.06 -5.26 -13.70
N GLY A 85 15.99 -5.13 -12.38
CA GLY A 85 15.14 -5.94 -11.50
C GLY A 85 13.74 -5.37 -11.26
N VAL A 86 13.48 -4.14 -11.71
CA VAL A 86 12.26 -3.38 -11.44
C VAL A 86 11.54 -3.02 -12.72
N TRP A 87 10.22 -2.99 -12.69
CA TRP A 87 9.40 -2.51 -13.81
C TRP A 87 9.63 -1.00 -14.05
N ASP A 88 9.45 -0.56 -15.30
CA ASP A 88 9.44 0.87 -15.66
C ASP A 88 8.06 1.48 -15.44
N ALA A 89 6.98 0.76 -15.77
CA ALA A 89 5.62 1.19 -15.49
C ALA A 89 4.83 0.08 -14.80
N LEU A 90 3.99 0.48 -13.85
CA LEU A 90 3.04 -0.38 -13.15
C LEU A 90 1.65 0.18 -13.30
N GLU A 91 0.75 -0.58 -13.92
CA GLU A 91 -0.68 -0.29 -13.95
C GLU A 91 -1.41 -1.27 -13.03
N LEU A 92 -2.19 -0.73 -12.11
CA LEU A 92 -3.10 -1.51 -11.26
C LEU A 92 -4.53 -1.18 -11.68
N LEU A 93 -5.28 -2.19 -12.06
CA LEU A 93 -6.70 -2.09 -12.38
C LEU A 93 -7.49 -2.76 -11.26
N THR A 94 -8.39 -2.01 -10.62
CA THR A 94 -9.27 -2.54 -9.58
C THR A 94 -10.63 -2.83 -10.17
N PHE A 95 -11.12 -4.04 -9.99
CA PHE A 95 -12.45 -4.50 -10.40
C PHE A 95 -13.36 -4.59 -9.18
N ARG A 96 -14.68 -4.51 -9.41
CA ARG A 96 -15.65 -4.66 -8.33
C ARG A 96 -15.60 -6.05 -7.68
N ASP A 97 -15.36 -7.08 -8.48
CA ASP A 97 -15.35 -8.48 -8.07
C ASP A 97 -14.66 -9.35 -9.12
N ALA A 98 -14.43 -10.63 -8.80
CA ALA A 98 -13.81 -11.62 -9.68
C ALA A 98 -14.57 -11.80 -11.01
N GLU A 99 -15.89 -11.65 -11.02
CA GLU A 99 -16.71 -11.75 -12.24
C GLU A 99 -16.42 -10.58 -13.18
N ALA A 100 -16.32 -9.35 -12.65
CA ALA A 100 -15.93 -8.18 -13.44
C ALA A 100 -14.53 -8.36 -14.02
N ARG A 101 -13.56 -8.88 -13.24
CA ARG A 101 -12.23 -9.22 -13.73
C ARG A 101 -12.27 -10.32 -14.79
N ALA A 102 -13.08 -11.35 -14.61
CA ALA A 102 -13.22 -12.42 -15.61
C ALA A 102 -13.75 -11.89 -16.95
N ARG A 103 -14.66 -10.92 -16.95
CA ARG A 103 -15.13 -10.25 -18.19
C ARG A 103 -14.00 -9.45 -18.87
N TRP A 104 -13.03 -8.98 -18.13
CA TRP A 104 -11.83 -8.32 -18.68
C TRP A 104 -10.99 -9.26 -19.54
N THR A 105 -11.04 -10.58 -19.32
CA THR A 105 -10.24 -11.58 -20.05
C THR A 105 -10.41 -11.51 -21.57
N ALA A 106 -11.61 -11.14 -22.06
CA ALA A 106 -11.84 -10.96 -23.49
C ALA A 106 -11.00 -9.80 -24.05
N ARG A 107 -10.94 -8.69 -23.30
CA ARG A 107 -10.13 -7.52 -23.68
C ARG A 107 -8.64 -7.81 -23.61
N GLU A 108 -8.21 -8.57 -22.63
CA GLU A 108 -6.82 -9.01 -22.45
C GLU A 108 -6.28 -9.81 -23.65
N ARG A 109 -7.16 -10.54 -24.35
CA ARG A 109 -6.79 -11.29 -25.56
C ARG A 109 -6.49 -10.37 -26.75
N ASP A 110 -7.26 -9.29 -26.88
CA ASP A 110 -7.14 -8.36 -28.01
C ASP A 110 -6.12 -7.25 -27.75
N ALA A 111 -5.98 -6.85 -26.51
CA ALA A 111 -5.09 -5.79 -26.04
C ALA A 111 -4.49 -6.19 -24.69
N PRO A 112 -3.33 -6.85 -24.66
CA PRO A 112 -2.69 -7.28 -23.42
C PRO A 112 -2.52 -6.14 -22.41
N GLY A 113 -2.95 -6.35 -21.15
CA GLY A 113 -3.02 -5.30 -20.14
C GLY A 113 -4.02 -4.18 -20.47
N GLY A 114 -4.85 -4.34 -21.50
CA GLY A 114 -5.66 -3.25 -22.04
C GLY A 114 -4.84 -2.15 -22.74
N LEU A 115 -3.56 -2.39 -23.00
CA LEU A 115 -2.63 -1.38 -23.51
C LEU A 115 -2.74 -1.22 -25.02
N PRO A 116 -2.59 0.03 -25.55
CA PRO A 116 -2.54 0.24 -26.98
C PRO A 116 -1.20 -0.21 -27.56
N GLN A 117 -1.20 -0.55 -28.86
CA GLN A 117 0.00 -0.97 -29.57
C GLN A 117 1.13 0.05 -29.48
N ALA A 118 0.81 1.34 -29.42
CA ALA A 118 1.79 2.42 -29.26
C ALA A 118 2.59 2.31 -27.93
N VAL A 119 2.00 1.79 -26.87
CA VAL A 119 2.69 1.51 -25.59
C VAL A 119 3.46 0.20 -25.68
N LEU A 120 2.80 -0.86 -26.18
CA LEU A 120 3.41 -2.19 -26.29
C LEU A 120 4.65 -2.22 -27.17
N ALA A 121 4.73 -1.36 -28.19
CA ALA A 121 5.89 -1.25 -29.08
C ALA A 121 7.19 -0.84 -28.36
N HIS A 122 7.09 -0.17 -27.20
CA HIS A 122 8.23 0.29 -26.38
C HIS A 122 8.49 -0.59 -25.16
N ALA A 123 7.64 -1.59 -24.91
CA ALA A 123 7.84 -2.56 -23.84
C ALA A 123 8.65 -3.76 -24.36
N SER A 124 9.75 -4.08 -23.71
CA SER A 124 10.54 -5.29 -24.00
C SER A 124 9.97 -6.54 -23.32
N ARG A 125 9.25 -6.35 -22.23
CA ARG A 125 8.57 -7.38 -21.44
C ARG A 125 7.34 -6.81 -20.77
N MET A 126 6.31 -7.63 -20.66
CA MET A 126 5.11 -7.35 -19.86
C MET A 126 4.82 -8.55 -18.96
N VAL A 127 4.41 -8.28 -17.73
CA VAL A 127 3.95 -9.28 -16.79
C VAL A 127 2.59 -8.86 -16.24
N THR A 128 1.60 -9.73 -16.35
CA THR A 128 0.27 -9.50 -15.79
C THR A 128 0.05 -10.44 -14.62
N THR A 129 -0.25 -9.89 -13.46
CA THR A 129 -0.47 -10.65 -12.23
C THR A 129 -1.87 -10.35 -11.67
N PRO A 130 -2.79 -11.33 -11.69
CA PRO A 130 -4.06 -11.21 -10.95
C PRO A 130 -3.78 -11.27 -9.46
N ALA A 131 -4.45 -10.40 -8.69
CA ALA A 131 -4.24 -10.23 -7.28
C ALA A 131 -5.53 -9.85 -6.55
N GLN A 132 -5.48 -9.86 -5.24
CA GLN A 132 -6.55 -9.41 -4.36
C GLN A 132 -6.00 -8.37 -3.38
N PRO A 133 -6.70 -7.24 -3.20
CA PRO A 133 -6.36 -6.29 -2.15
C PRO A 133 -6.73 -6.90 -0.79
N ILE A 134 -5.72 -7.16 0.04
CA ILE A 134 -5.93 -7.82 1.34
C ILE A 134 -5.94 -6.84 2.51
N ARG A 135 -5.31 -5.68 2.36
CA ARG A 135 -5.30 -4.58 3.34
C ARG A 135 -5.15 -3.25 2.62
N HIS A 136 -5.88 -2.24 3.07
CA HIS A 136 -5.69 -0.86 2.62
C HIS A 136 -6.10 0.12 3.71
N GLU A 137 -5.55 1.31 3.66
CA GLU A 137 -5.97 2.45 4.46
C GLU A 137 -5.59 3.74 3.75
N ALA A 138 -6.51 4.69 3.68
CA ALA A 138 -6.25 6.02 3.17
C ALA A 138 -6.25 7.02 4.33
N ALA A 139 -5.29 7.94 4.34
CA ALA A 139 -5.27 9.04 5.29
C ALA A 139 -6.32 10.09 4.91
N ALA A 140 -6.81 10.84 5.90
CA ALA A 140 -7.75 11.94 5.67
C ALA A 140 -7.16 13.04 4.75
N VAL A 141 -5.84 13.19 4.74
CA VAL A 141 -5.11 14.14 3.88
C VAL A 141 -4.19 13.34 2.94
N ALA A 142 -4.57 13.26 1.69
CA ALA A 142 -3.92 12.42 0.70
C ALA A 142 -2.64 13.02 0.07
N GLY A 143 -2.43 14.33 0.15
CA GLY A 143 -1.34 15.05 -0.56
C GLY A 143 -1.66 15.31 -2.04
N SER A 144 -1.04 16.33 -2.62
CA SER A 144 -1.33 16.82 -3.98
C SER A 144 -0.41 16.22 -5.06
N HIS A 145 0.80 15.82 -4.71
CA HIS A 145 1.80 15.27 -5.63
C HIS A 145 2.43 14.03 -5.01
N PRO A 146 1.68 12.92 -4.93
CA PRO A 146 2.14 11.74 -4.22
C PRO A 146 3.32 11.08 -4.91
N ALA A 147 4.27 10.58 -4.10
CA ALA A 147 5.28 9.65 -4.51
C ALA A 147 4.95 8.26 -3.95
N TYR A 148 5.14 7.22 -4.74
CA TYR A 148 4.95 5.85 -4.30
C TYR A 148 6.28 5.17 -3.99
N LEU A 149 6.32 4.42 -2.89
CA LEU A 149 7.30 3.38 -2.67
C LEU A 149 6.59 2.04 -2.79
N VAL A 150 6.97 1.26 -3.79
CA VAL A 150 6.37 -0.04 -4.10
C VAL A 150 7.33 -1.15 -3.67
N LEU A 151 6.86 -2.03 -2.80
CA LEU A 151 7.65 -3.06 -2.13
C LEU A 151 7.12 -4.45 -2.51
N PRO A 152 7.77 -5.17 -3.44
CA PRO A 152 7.42 -6.55 -3.75
C PRO A 152 8.06 -7.52 -2.75
N TYR A 153 7.29 -8.54 -2.35
CA TYR A 153 7.73 -9.57 -1.40
C TYR A 153 7.55 -10.98 -1.96
N ALA A 154 8.53 -11.84 -1.69
CA ALA A 154 8.32 -13.27 -1.64
C ALA A 154 7.83 -13.64 -0.23
N VAL A 155 6.71 -14.34 -0.13
CA VAL A 155 6.14 -14.81 1.12
C VAL A 155 6.67 -16.21 1.40
N LEU A 156 7.31 -16.40 2.55
CA LEU A 156 7.93 -17.65 2.96
C LEU A 156 7.04 -18.47 3.93
N ALA A 157 6.13 -17.79 4.60
CA ALA A 157 5.20 -18.36 5.57
C ALA A 157 3.89 -18.79 4.90
N SER A 158 3.03 -19.47 5.66
CA SER A 158 1.65 -19.71 5.24
C SER A 158 0.87 -18.39 5.10
N THR A 159 -0.18 -18.37 4.28
CA THR A 159 -1.03 -17.18 4.14
C THR A 159 -1.57 -16.67 5.48
N PRO A 160 -2.11 -17.51 6.40
CA PRO A 160 -2.54 -17.05 7.72
C PRO A 160 -1.42 -16.43 8.54
N ASP A 161 -0.20 -16.97 8.48
CA ASP A 161 0.95 -16.43 9.20
C ASP A 161 1.42 -15.11 8.61
N TYR A 162 1.38 -14.97 7.29
CA TYR A 162 1.67 -13.71 6.62
C TYR A 162 0.64 -12.63 6.97
N LEU A 163 -0.65 -12.95 7.00
CA LEU A 163 -1.69 -12.01 7.43
C LEU A 163 -1.48 -11.56 8.88
N ARG A 164 -1.16 -12.50 9.78
CA ARG A 164 -0.81 -12.18 11.18
C ARG A 164 0.41 -11.27 11.25
N TYR A 165 1.43 -11.53 10.46
CA TYR A 165 2.62 -10.67 10.33
C TYR A 165 2.25 -9.26 9.87
N LEU A 166 1.41 -9.12 8.85
CA LEU A 166 0.92 -7.81 8.41
C LEU A 166 0.23 -7.08 9.56
N ASP A 167 -0.74 -7.71 10.19
CA ASP A 167 -1.58 -7.09 11.22
C ASP A 167 -0.79 -6.73 12.48
N THR A 168 0.18 -7.56 12.88
CA THR A 168 0.95 -7.37 14.12
C THR A 168 2.17 -6.47 13.92
N TYR A 169 2.86 -6.56 12.79
CA TYR A 169 4.13 -5.87 12.59
C TYR A 169 4.06 -4.74 11.56
N THR A 170 3.51 -5.02 10.38
CA THR A 170 3.62 -4.09 9.24
C THR A 170 2.64 -2.93 9.35
N LEU A 171 1.35 -3.22 9.56
CA LEU A 171 0.31 -2.20 9.59
C LEU A 171 0.41 -1.22 10.76
N PRO A 172 0.83 -1.60 11.96
CA PRO A 172 1.09 -0.63 13.03
C PRO A 172 2.12 0.43 12.62
N GLN A 173 3.18 0.05 11.86
CA GLN A 173 4.14 1.02 11.35
C GLN A 173 3.51 1.98 10.35
N PHE A 174 2.72 1.47 9.40
CA PHE A 174 2.07 2.31 8.38
C PHE A 174 1.08 3.29 9.00
N ARG A 175 0.29 2.84 9.98
CA ARG A 175 -0.58 3.73 10.77
C ARG A 175 0.21 4.79 11.53
N GLY A 176 1.35 4.42 12.09
CA GLY A 176 2.27 5.37 12.70
C GLY A 176 2.75 6.42 11.69
N TRP A 177 3.11 6.02 10.47
CA TRP A 177 3.53 6.96 9.42
C TRP A 177 2.38 7.84 8.91
N ILE A 178 1.15 7.32 8.87
CA ILE A 178 -0.05 8.13 8.60
C ILE A 178 -0.25 9.16 9.72
N ALA A 179 -0.14 8.75 10.98
CA ALA A 179 -0.28 9.65 12.14
C ALA A 179 0.80 10.74 12.18
N GLU A 180 2.04 10.41 11.77
CA GLU A 180 3.13 11.39 11.59
C GLU A 180 2.93 12.29 10.36
N GLY A 181 1.90 12.04 9.55
CA GLY A 181 1.54 12.85 8.39
C GLY A 181 2.46 12.69 7.20
N VAL A 182 3.27 11.62 7.11
CA VAL A 182 4.13 11.36 5.95
C VAL A 182 3.46 10.46 4.91
N LEU A 183 2.65 9.46 5.33
CA LEU A 183 1.89 8.62 4.44
C LEU A 183 0.48 9.17 4.19
N GLY A 184 0.09 9.21 2.90
CA GLY A 184 -1.26 9.49 2.45
C GLY A 184 -2.12 8.23 2.36
N GLY A 185 -1.52 7.04 2.51
CA GLY A 185 -2.20 5.76 2.51
C GLY A 185 -1.30 4.59 2.14
N TYR A 186 -1.85 3.39 2.25
CA TYR A 186 -1.18 2.16 1.80
C TYR A 186 -2.18 1.17 1.23
N GLU A 187 -1.67 0.27 0.40
CA GLU A 187 -2.34 -0.90 -0.12
C GLU A 187 -1.44 -2.12 -0.04
N VAL A 188 -2.03 -3.28 0.18
CA VAL A 188 -1.35 -4.58 0.14
C VAL A 188 -2.12 -5.50 -0.77
N GLU A 189 -1.51 -5.85 -1.90
CA GLU A 189 -2.00 -6.80 -2.87
C GLU A 189 -1.40 -8.19 -2.63
N PHE A 190 -2.18 -9.24 -2.83
CA PHE A 190 -1.72 -10.62 -2.74
C PHE A 190 -2.04 -11.36 -4.04
N ALA A 191 -1.02 -11.93 -4.69
CA ALA A 191 -1.19 -12.63 -5.97
C ALA A 191 -2.06 -13.88 -5.84
N ASP A 192 -3.04 -14.05 -6.74
CA ASP A 192 -3.93 -15.23 -6.74
C ASP A 192 -3.17 -16.53 -7.03
N TYR A 193 -2.16 -16.46 -7.91
CA TYR A 193 -1.36 -17.62 -8.34
C TYR A 193 0.13 -17.30 -8.09
N PRO A 194 0.59 -17.37 -6.82
CA PRO A 194 1.90 -16.83 -6.44
C PRO A 194 3.09 -17.64 -6.93
N ALA A 195 2.91 -18.92 -7.27
CA ALA A 195 4.00 -19.80 -7.68
C ALA A 195 4.67 -19.31 -8.97
N GLY A 196 5.98 -19.07 -8.92
CA GLY A 196 6.76 -18.58 -10.08
C GLY A 196 6.57 -17.09 -10.43
N ARG A 197 5.81 -16.33 -9.64
CA ARG A 197 5.64 -14.88 -9.84
C ARG A 197 6.82 -14.09 -9.27
N ALA A 198 7.03 -12.88 -9.82
CA ALA A 198 8.04 -11.95 -9.32
C ALA A 198 7.79 -11.58 -7.85
N TRP A 199 6.52 -11.54 -7.44
CA TRP A 199 6.08 -11.27 -6.08
C TRP A 199 4.85 -12.11 -5.71
N GLN A 200 4.67 -12.40 -4.42
CA GLN A 200 3.47 -12.96 -3.84
C GLN A 200 2.63 -11.90 -3.13
N ALA A 201 3.30 -10.92 -2.53
CA ALA A 201 2.64 -9.75 -1.99
C ALA A 201 3.31 -8.48 -2.53
N LEU A 202 2.50 -7.47 -2.82
CA LEU A 202 2.93 -6.16 -3.29
C LEU A 202 2.38 -5.10 -2.33
N ILE A 203 3.25 -4.31 -1.73
CA ILE A 203 2.86 -3.21 -0.85
C ILE A 203 3.10 -1.90 -1.57
N LEU A 204 2.06 -1.07 -1.67
CA LEU A 204 2.13 0.27 -2.19
C LEU A 204 2.02 1.26 -1.03
N LEU A 205 3.05 2.05 -0.83
CA LEU A 205 3.09 3.13 0.16
C LEU A 205 2.97 4.45 -0.58
N ARG A 206 1.87 5.14 -0.38
CA ARG A 206 1.59 6.45 -0.97
C ARG A 206 2.06 7.55 -0.04
N TYR A 207 3.24 8.09 -0.28
CA TYR A 207 3.72 9.29 0.42
C TYR A 207 2.98 10.52 -0.09
N ARG A 208 2.76 11.53 0.77
CA ARG A 208 2.03 12.73 0.39
C ARG A 208 2.72 13.54 -0.69
N ASP A 209 4.05 13.55 -0.66
CA ASP A 209 4.93 14.27 -1.58
C ASP A 209 6.39 13.80 -1.40
N ASP A 210 7.30 14.38 -2.16
CA ASP A 210 8.74 14.08 -2.07
C ASP A 210 9.36 14.51 -0.73
N ALA A 211 8.88 15.56 -0.11
CA ALA A 211 9.37 15.98 1.20
C ALA A 211 9.03 14.93 2.27
N ALA A 212 7.82 14.40 2.22
CA ALA A 212 7.39 13.30 3.08
C ALA A 212 8.20 12.02 2.83
N LEU A 213 8.49 11.70 1.57
CA LEU A 213 9.34 10.56 1.22
C LEU A 213 10.78 10.75 1.74
N ALA A 214 11.33 11.96 1.64
CA ALA A 214 12.70 12.27 2.09
C ALA A 214 12.89 12.08 3.60
N VAL A 215 11.85 12.29 4.42
CA VAL A 215 11.90 12.09 5.87
C VAL A 215 11.47 10.69 6.33
N ARG A 216 11.37 9.73 5.38
CA ARG A 216 10.93 8.35 5.65
C ARG A 216 11.77 7.67 6.73
N GLU A 217 13.11 7.75 6.66
CA GLU A 217 13.99 7.03 7.58
C GLU A 217 13.87 7.54 9.03
N PRO A 218 13.98 8.85 9.33
CA PRO A 218 13.79 9.33 10.70
C PRO A 218 12.38 9.05 11.22
N THR A 219 11.34 9.14 10.39
CA THR A 219 9.97 8.80 10.79
C THR A 219 9.84 7.31 11.10
N THR A 220 10.44 6.45 10.29
CA THR A 220 10.48 5.01 10.53
C THR A 220 11.16 4.69 11.86
N ALA A 221 12.31 5.29 12.14
CA ALA A 221 13.05 5.08 13.39
C ALA A 221 12.20 5.51 14.61
N LYS A 222 11.55 6.69 14.53
CA LYS A 222 10.67 7.20 15.57
C LYS A 222 9.50 6.23 15.87
N VAL A 223 8.76 5.84 14.84
CA VAL A 223 7.59 4.95 14.99
C VAL A 223 8.00 3.57 15.51
N ARG A 224 9.10 3.01 15.01
CA ARG A 224 9.61 1.72 15.49
C ARG A 224 10.06 1.77 16.95
N ALA A 225 10.64 2.86 17.40
CA ALA A 225 11.00 3.05 18.81
C ALA A 225 9.75 3.05 19.71
N GLN A 226 8.66 3.64 19.28
CA GLN A 226 7.38 3.61 20.01
C GLN A 226 6.78 2.19 20.04
N LEU A 227 6.76 1.50 18.89
CA LEU A 227 6.21 0.15 18.76
C LEU A 227 7.03 -0.91 19.49
N ALA A 228 8.32 -0.68 19.72
CA ALA A 228 9.20 -1.61 20.44
C ALA A 228 8.79 -1.86 21.91
N ALA A 229 7.91 -1.03 22.47
CA ALA A 229 7.29 -1.25 23.79
C ALA A 229 6.24 -2.39 23.76
N ASP A 230 5.70 -2.74 22.58
CA ASP A 230 4.79 -3.88 22.42
C ASP A 230 5.59 -5.18 22.22
N PRO A 231 5.49 -6.16 23.14
CA PRO A 231 6.21 -7.42 23.05
C PRO A 231 5.84 -8.24 21.81
N ALA A 232 4.58 -8.20 21.34
CA ALA A 232 4.13 -8.95 20.18
C ALA A 232 4.74 -8.34 18.90
N TRP A 233 4.75 -7.02 18.78
CA TRP A 233 5.41 -6.30 17.68
C TRP A 233 6.91 -6.60 17.64
N LYS A 234 7.57 -6.56 18.81
CA LYS A 234 9.01 -6.82 18.92
C LYS A 234 9.37 -8.23 18.48
N ALA A 235 8.66 -9.25 18.97
CA ALA A 235 8.88 -10.64 18.60
C ALA A 235 8.72 -10.86 17.09
N MET A 236 7.69 -10.23 16.48
CA MET A 236 7.46 -10.31 15.04
C MET A 236 8.54 -9.56 14.25
N SER A 237 9.06 -8.45 14.77
CA SER A 237 10.18 -7.72 14.17
C SER A 237 11.46 -8.56 14.09
N GLU A 238 11.73 -9.38 15.11
CA GLU A 238 12.89 -10.25 15.18
C GLU A 238 12.78 -11.46 14.23
N SER A 239 11.57 -11.96 13.98
CA SER A 239 11.30 -13.13 13.14
C SER A 239 10.88 -12.79 11.69
N LYS A 240 10.79 -11.53 11.30
CA LYS A 240 10.25 -11.08 10.00
C LYS A 240 10.91 -11.73 8.77
N GLN A 241 12.21 -12.04 8.85
CA GLN A 241 12.94 -12.68 7.74
C GLN A 241 12.51 -14.13 7.50
N GLN A 242 11.89 -14.79 8.50
CA GLN A 242 11.31 -16.12 8.34
C GLN A 242 9.95 -16.08 7.65
N VAL A 243 9.32 -14.91 7.61
CA VAL A 243 7.97 -14.72 7.04
C VAL A 243 8.02 -14.26 5.59
N ARG A 244 9.00 -13.41 5.26
CA ARG A 244 9.09 -12.80 3.93
C ARG A 244 10.51 -12.41 3.54
N THR A 245 10.74 -12.31 2.24
CA THR A 245 11.94 -11.69 1.65
C THR A 245 11.51 -10.50 0.78
N GLU A 246 12.10 -9.35 1.01
CA GLU A 246 11.91 -8.16 0.20
C GLU A 246 12.68 -8.31 -1.11
N LYS A 247 12.02 -7.93 -2.21
CA LYS A 247 12.62 -7.85 -3.55
C LYS A 247 13.03 -6.39 -3.83
N ALA A 248 13.51 -6.12 -5.03
CA ALA A 248 13.88 -4.76 -5.44
C ALA A 248 12.67 -3.81 -5.35
N ALA A 249 12.80 -2.79 -4.51
CA ALA A 249 11.76 -1.78 -4.31
C ALA A 249 11.83 -0.70 -5.40
N ALA A 250 10.69 -0.14 -5.78
CA ALA A 250 10.61 0.98 -6.72
C ALA A 250 10.11 2.25 -6.03
N VAL A 251 10.77 3.37 -6.28
CA VAL A 251 10.18 4.70 -6.08
C VAL A 251 9.56 5.12 -7.41
N ALA A 252 8.30 5.53 -7.39
CA ALA A 252 7.56 5.83 -8.61
C ALA A 252 6.72 7.11 -8.50
N ASP A 253 6.56 7.75 -9.65
CA ASP A 253 5.68 8.89 -9.84
C ASP A 253 4.33 8.45 -10.38
N VAL A 254 3.28 9.18 -10.00
CA VAL A 254 1.92 8.96 -10.51
C VAL A 254 1.77 9.60 -11.87
N ILE A 255 1.37 8.80 -12.87
CA ILE A 255 0.91 9.30 -14.16
C ILE A 255 -0.59 9.55 -14.12
N ALA A 256 -1.34 8.61 -13.54
CA ALA A 256 -2.79 8.74 -13.34
C ALA A 256 -3.26 7.83 -12.20
N GLU A 257 -4.19 8.30 -11.40
CA GLU A 257 -4.88 7.48 -10.40
C GLU A 257 -6.32 7.94 -10.21
N ALA A 258 -7.22 7.00 -9.91
CA ALA A 258 -8.59 7.29 -9.51
C ALA A 258 -9.23 6.07 -8.82
N GLY A 259 -10.04 6.32 -7.79
CA GLY A 259 -10.62 5.27 -6.97
C GLY A 259 -9.58 4.63 -6.05
N GLY A 260 -9.99 4.05 -4.96
CA GLY A 260 -9.13 3.42 -3.95
C GLY A 260 -9.83 3.45 -2.62
#